data_990f434eb24113e3aee3ce9f94a33ec9
#
_entry.id   990f434eb24113e3aee3ce9f94a33ec9
#
_cell.length_a   1.000
_cell.length_b   1.000
_cell.length_c   1.000
_cell.angle_alpha   90.00
_cell.angle_beta   90.00
_cell.angle_gamma   90.00
#
_symmetry.space_group_name_H-M   'P 1'
#
loop_
_entity.id
_entity.type
_entity.pdbx_description
1 polymer ?
#
loop_
_entity_poly.entity_id
_entity_poly.type
_entity_poly.pdbx_seq_one_letter_code
_entity_poly.pdbx_strand_id
1 'polypeptide(L)'
;LMVKRLCLAWKRNKQNKDKGVEPTGACSLFAQKTPESKQKENIMKSKMFEKETFKKEVVENVKYLYRKTMDEASEQEIFQAVSYVVKDVIIDQWLATQQEFDKADPKIVYYMSMEFLMGRALGNNLINLTVYNEVKEALEEMGINLNAIEDQEPDPALGNGGLGRLAACFMESLATLGYPAYGCGIRYHYGMFRQKIENGYQVEEPDNWLQNGYPFELKRPEYNFEVKFGGYVRAEAQPDGRTRFVQEGYQSVKAIPYDMPIVGYNNNVVNTLMIWDAEPMECFELDSFDKGDYHRAIEQQNLAKNLVEVLYPNDNHIAGKELRLKQQYFFVSASLQRAIARFKKNHPDIHMLPEKAVFQMNDTHPTVAVAELMRILLDEEGLEWDDAWNITTKCCAYTNHTIMAEALEKWPIEIFSRLLPRIYQIVEEINRRFVLEIQQKYPGDNHKVEKMAIIYDGQVK
;
A
#
# COMPACT_ATOMS: atom_id res chain seq x y z
N LEU A 1 0.86 3.29 20.58
CA LEU A 1 1.22 4.73 20.75
C LEU A 1 0.40 5.62 19.81
N MET A 2 0.20 5.22 18.56
CA MET A 2 -0.60 5.97 17.58
C MET A 2 -2.07 6.06 18.00
N VAL A 3 -2.70 4.95 18.40
CA VAL A 3 -4.08 4.93 18.91
C VAL A 3 -4.23 5.76 20.19
N LYS A 4 -3.25 5.71 21.12
CA LYS A 4 -3.23 6.59 22.30
C LYS A 4 -3.08 8.07 21.93
N ARG A 5 -2.29 8.41 20.92
CA ARG A 5 -2.17 9.79 20.43
C ARG A 5 -3.44 10.26 19.72
N LEU A 6 -4.08 9.40 18.93
CA LEU A 6 -5.37 9.68 18.29
C LEU A 6 -6.49 9.84 19.34
N CYS A 7 -6.55 8.95 20.33
CA CYS A 7 -7.49 9.08 21.45
C CYS A 7 -7.21 10.31 22.36
N LEU A 8 -5.94 10.68 22.54
CA LEU A 8 -5.56 11.87 23.29
C LEU A 8 -5.85 13.16 22.50
N ALA A 9 -5.64 13.14 21.19
CA ALA A 9 -6.05 14.23 20.30
C ALA A 9 -7.58 14.38 20.29
N TRP A 10 -8.32 13.27 20.23
CA TRP A 10 -9.78 13.28 20.34
C TRP A 10 -10.28 13.81 21.70
N LYS A 11 -9.68 13.38 22.81
CA LYS A 11 -10.00 13.91 24.16
C LYS A 11 -9.65 15.38 24.33
N ARG A 12 -8.50 15.85 23.78
CA ARG A 12 -8.11 17.26 23.77
C ARG A 12 -9.06 18.12 22.94
N ASN A 13 -9.49 17.63 21.77
CA ASN A 13 -10.48 18.31 20.93
C ASN A 13 -11.85 18.42 21.63
N LYS A 14 -12.26 17.39 22.36
CA LYS A 14 -13.50 17.44 23.15
C LYS A 14 -13.41 18.47 24.29
N GLN A 15 -12.29 18.50 25.01
CA GLN A 15 -12.04 19.48 26.09
C GLN A 15 -11.86 20.92 25.57
N ASN A 16 -11.33 21.10 24.33
CA ASN A 16 -11.20 22.40 23.71
C ASN A 16 -12.52 22.95 23.15
N LYS A 17 -13.44 22.08 22.69
CA LYS A 17 -14.83 22.48 22.36
C LYS A 17 -15.58 23.06 23.55
N ASP A 18 -15.37 22.47 24.74
CA ASP A 18 -15.99 22.95 25.99
C ASP A 18 -15.37 24.29 26.47
N LYS A 19 -14.25 24.72 25.88
CA LYS A 19 -13.55 25.96 26.21
C LYS A 19 -13.62 27.04 25.11
N GLY A 20 -14.43 26.83 24.08
CA GLY A 20 -14.61 27.83 22.98
C GLY A 20 -13.37 28.09 22.11
N VAL A 21 -12.39 27.20 22.10
CA VAL A 21 -11.19 27.31 21.26
C VAL A 21 -11.46 26.61 19.94
N GLU A 22 -11.40 27.34 18.82
CA GLU A 22 -11.50 26.73 17.48
C GLU A 22 -10.33 25.80 17.20
N PRO A 23 -10.56 24.62 16.62
CA PRO A 23 -9.51 23.66 16.28
C PRO A 23 -8.65 24.20 15.13
N THR A 24 -7.38 24.37 15.36
CA THR A 24 -6.39 24.71 14.33
C THR A 24 -5.96 23.47 13.55
N GLY A 25 -6.18 23.46 12.25
CA GLY A 25 -5.62 22.51 11.27
C GLY A 25 -6.36 21.17 11.13
N ALA A 26 -6.28 20.56 10.00
CA ALA A 26 -6.66 19.21 9.50
C ALA A 26 -7.91 18.48 10.09
N CYS A 27 -8.27 18.70 11.34
CA CYS A 27 -9.45 18.08 12.00
C CYS A 27 -10.78 18.74 11.63
N SER A 28 -10.79 19.88 10.93
CA SER A 28 -12.01 20.64 10.62
C SER A 28 -12.61 20.35 9.24
N LEU A 29 -11.92 19.58 8.38
CA LEU A 29 -12.35 19.33 7.01
C LEU A 29 -13.70 18.60 6.92
N PHE A 30 -14.06 17.82 7.96
CA PHE A 30 -15.33 17.11 8.03
C PHE A 30 -16.14 17.43 9.30
N ALA A 31 -15.91 18.62 9.90
CA ALA A 31 -16.62 19.06 11.10
C ALA A 31 -18.09 19.37 10.79
N GLN A 32 -18.95 18.66 11.49
CA GLN A 32 -20.42 18.85 11.62
C GLN A 32 -21.14 19.50 10.43
N LYS A 33 -21.70 18.65 9.59
CA LYS A 33 -22.60 19.03 8.50
C LYS A 33 -23.80 19.80 9.06
N THR A 34 -24.10 20.94 8.45
CA THR A 34 -25.29 21.72 8.76
C THR A 34 -26.57 20.93 8.43
N PRO A 35 -27.74 21.23 9.01
CA PRO A 35 -28.99 20.58 8.62
C PRO A 35 -29.26 20.59 7.12
N GLU A 36 -28.91 21.68 6.43
CA GLU A 36 -29.05 21.82 4.98
C GLU A 36 -28.07 20.92 4.22
N SER A 37 -26.85 20.73 4.70
CA SER A 37 -25.90 19.81 4.10
C SER A 37 -26.32 18.35 4.29
N LYS A 38 -26.89 17.99 5.46
CA LYS A 38 -27.50 16.67 5.71
C LYS A 38 -28.72 16.41 4.82
N GLN A 39 -29.53 17.43 4.57
CA GLN A 39 -30.69 17.31 3.70
C GLN A 39 -30.30 17.16 2.22
N LYS A 40 -29.28 17.91 1.74
CA LYS A 40 -28.71 17.73 0.41
C LYS A 40 -28.04 16.35 0.27
N GLU A 41 -27.39 15.86 1.30
CA GLU A 41 -26.77 14.54 1.34
C GLU A 41 -27.79 13.40 1.33
N ASN A 42 -28.90 13.53 2.07
CA ASN A 42 -30.00 12.56 2.01
C ASN A 42 -30.70 12.57 0.64
N ILE A 43 -30.86 13.74 0.01
CA ILE A 43 -31.38 13.85 -1.36
C ILE A 43 -30.40 13.26 -2.38
N MET A 44 -29.10 13.42 -2.17
CA MET A 44 -28.06 12.83 -3.00
C MET A 44 -27.99 11.29 -2.79
N LYS A 45 -28.10 10.80 -1.55
CA LYS A 45 -28.19 9.36 -1.23
C LYS A 45 -29.44 8.72 -1.86
N SER A 46 -30.60 9.38 -1.82
CA SER A 46 -31.84 8.87 -2.46
C SER A 46 -31.77 8.85 -3.98
N LYS A 47 -30.93 9.71 -4.60
CA LYS A 47 -30.66 9.68 -6.05
C LYS A 47 -29.57 8.69 -6.45
N MET A 48 -28.61 8.41 -5.56
CA MET A 48 -27.48 7.51 -5.84
C MET A 48 -27.86 6.04 -5.75
N PHE A 49 -28.92 5.67 -5.02
CA PHE A 49 -29.37 4.30 -4.88
C PHE A 49 -30.88 4.21 -5.03
N GLU A 50 -31.35 4.29 -6.27
CA GLU A 50 -32.74 3.99 -6.60
C GLU A 50 -32.86 2.51 -6.93
N LYS A 51 -33.75 1.80 -6.22
CA LYS A 51 -33.91 0.35 -6.32
C LYS A 51 -34.14 -0.15 -7.76
N GLU A 52 -34.98 0.51 -8.53
CA GLU A 52 -35.27 0.12 -9.91
C GLU A 52 -34.07 0.34 -10.84
N THR A 53 -33.33 1.44 -10.65
CA THR A 53 -32.09 1.71 -11.39
C THR A 53 -31.04 0.66 -11.06
N PHE A 54 -30.84 0.33 -9.79
CA PHE A 54 -29.93 -0.73 -9.37
C PHE A 54 -30.24 -2.08 -10.01
N LYS A 55 -31.52 -2.53 -9.95
CA LYS A 55 -31.95 -3.79 -10.58
C LYS A 55 -31.66 -3.81 -12.08
N LYS A 56 -31.96 -2.71 -12.75
CA LYS A 56 -31.70 -2.54 -14.18
C LYS A 56 -30.21 -2.64 -14.50
N GLU A 57 -29.36 -1.95 -13.75
CA GLU A 57 -27.90 -1.95 -13.94
C GLU A 57 -27.29 -3.33 -13.68
N VAL A 58 -27.76 -4.08 -12.68
CA VAL A 58 -27.32 -5.46 -12.44
C VAL A 58 -27.65 -6.33 -13.66
N VAL A 59 -28.87 -6.25 -14.22
CA VAL A 59 -29.28 -7.00 -15.42
C VAL A 59 -28.42 -6.61 -16.63
N GLU A 60 -28.18 -5.30 -16.81
CA GLU A 60 -27.33 -4.79 -17.89
C GLU A 60 -25.88 -5.27 -17.74
N ASN A 61 -25.31 -5.28 -16.52
CA ASN A 61 -23.98 -5.79 -16.28
C ASN A 61 -23.88 -7.29 -16.57
N VAL A 62 -24.84 -8.12 -16.16
CA VAL A 62 -24.86 -9.54 -16.53
C VAL A 62 -24.85 -9.69 -18.05
N LYS A 63 -25.70 -8.93 -18.74
CA LYS A 63 -25.80 -8.98 -20.20
C LYS A 63 -24.50 -8.58 -20.91
N TYR A 64 -23.89 -7.46 -20.48
CA TYR A 64 -22.74 -6.91 -21.20
C TYR A 64 -21.40 -7.55 -20.83
N LEU A 65 -21.23 -7.99 -19.59
CA LEU A 65 -20.00 -8.67 -19.16
C LEU A 65 -19.96 -10.14 -19.63
N TYR A 66 -21.13 -10.83 -19.59
CA TYR A 66 -21.17 -12.28 -19.80
C TYR A 66 -21.98 -12.71 -21.02
N ARG A 67 -22.72 -11.80 -21.67
CA ARG A 67 -23.62 -12.10 -22.78
C ARG A 67 -24.67 -13.17 -22.39
N LYS A 68 -25.24 -13.04 -21.18
CA LYS A 68 -26.24 -13.92 -20.59
C LYS A 68 -27.47 -13.17 -20.13
N THR A 69 -28.56 -13.90 -19.98
CA THR A 69 -29.73 -13.44 -19.22
C THR A 69 -29.52 -13.73 -17.73
N MET A 70 -30.37 -13.18 -16.86
CA MET A 70 -30.30 -13.43 -15.41
C MET A 70 -30.50 -14.92 -15.08
N ASP A 71 -31.38 -15.61 -15.80
CA ASP A 71 -31.67 -17.04 -15.59
C ASP A 71 -30.48 -17.96 -15.99
N GLU A 72 -29.62 -17.49 -16.86
CA GLU A 72 -28.41 -18.20 -17.32
C GLU A 72 -27.16 -17.87 -16.50
N ALA A 73 -27.21 -16.80 -15.74
CA ALA A 73 -26.06 -16.33 -14.97
C ALA A 73 -25.82 -17.19 -13.73
N SER A 74 -24.56 -17.52 -13.47
CA SER A 74 -24.16 -18.13 -12.21
C SER A 74 -24.15 -17.10 -11.06
N GLU A 75 -24.22 -17.56 -9.82
CA GLU A 75 -24.12 -16.70 -8.64
C GLU A 75 -22.82 -15.87 -8.64
N GLN A 76 -21.72 -16.44 -9.12
CA GLN A 76 -20.44 -15.74 -9.25
C GLN A 76 -20.50 -14.59 -10.28
N GLU A 77 -21.17 -14.80 -11.42
CA GLU A 77 -21.36 -13.75 -12.42
C GLU A 77 -22.33 -12.65 -11.92
N ILE A 78 -23.34 -13.03 -11.15
CA ILE A 78 -24.24 -12.08 -10.47
C ILE A 78 -23.48 -11.29 -9.40
N PHE A 79 -22.61 -11.94 -8.61
CA PHE A 79 -21.71 -11.25 -7.65
C PHE A 79 -20.88 -10.16 -8.35
N GLN A 80 -20.26 -10.50 -9.48
CA GLN A 80 -19.47 -9.52 -10.25
C GLN A 80 -20.36 -8.36 -10.73
N ALA A 81 -21.53 -8.65 -11.29
CA ALA A 81 -22.46 -7.64 -11.79
C ALA A 81 -22.93 -6.68 -10.69
N VAL A 82 -23.32 -7.21 -9.53
CA VAL A 82 -23.71 -6.44 -8.34
C VAL A 82 -22.53 -5.59 -7.85
N SER A 83 -21.35 -6.17 -7.77
CA SER A 83 -20.14 -5.49 -7.30
C SER A 83 -19.76 -4.31 -8.20
N TYR A 84 -19.94 -4.42 -9.51
CA TYR A 84 -19.68 -3.31 -10.43
C TYR A 84 -20.67 -2.16 -10.23
N VAL A 85 -21.98 -2.42 -10.02
CA VAL A 85 -22.94 -1.37 -9.71
C VAL A 85 -22.58 -0.63 -8.42
N VAL A 86 -22.21 -1.39 -7.37
CA VAL A 86 -21.75 -0.82 -6.08
C VAL A 86 -20.47 -0.01 -6.25
N LYS A 87 -19.54 -0.51 -7.07
CA LYS A 87 -18.27 0.17 -7.38
C LYS A 87 -18.48 1.52 -8.05
N ASP A 88 -19.45 1.64 -8.97
CA ASP A 88 -19.72 2.90 -9.65
C ASP A 88 -20.12 4.00 -8.66
N VAL A 89 -20.96 3.68 -7.68
CA VAL A 89 -21.30 4.57 -6.55
C VAL A 89 -20.05 4.95 -5.72
N ILE A 90 -19.18 3.97 -5.46
CA ILE A 90 -17.94 4.21 -4.71
C ILE A 90 -17.00 5.13 -5.49
N ILE A 91 -16.88 4.97 -6.81
CA ILE A 91 -16.00 5.78 -7.66
C ILE A 91 -16.40 7.26 -7.61
N ASP A 92 -17.68 7.59 -7.64
CA ASP A 92 -18.13 8.97 -7.53
C ASP A 92 -17.71 9.62 -6.20
N GLN A 93 -17.85 8.90 -5.10
CA GLN A 93 -17.39 9.34 -3.78
C GLN A 93 -15.87 9.42 -3.69
N TRP A 94 -15.17 8.49 -4.33
CA TRP A 94 -13.70 8.44 -4.35
C TRP A 94 -13.12 9.64 -5.11
N LEU A 95 -13.69 9.97 -6.27
CA LEU A 95 -13.33 11.15 -7.03
C LEU A 95 -13.59 12.44 -6.24
N ALA A 96 -14.75 12.55 -5.59
CA ALA A 96 -15.10 13.70 -4.75
C ALA A 96 -14.11 13.83 -3.56
N THR A 97 -13.76 12.72 -2.90
CA THR A 97 -12.77 12.69 -1.82
C THR A 97 -11.41 13.19 -2.33
N GLN A 98 -10.99 12.75 -3.52
CA GLN A 98 -9.71 13.13 -4.11
C GLN A 98 -9.66 14.62 -4.44
N GLN A 99 -10.75 15.17 -5.01
CA GLN A 99 -10.86 16.60 -5.28
C GLN A 99 -10.81 17.46 -4.01
N GLU A 100 -11.47 17.02 -2.94
CA GLU A 100 -11.42 17.70 -1.64
C GLU A 100 -10.01 17.65 -1.02
N PHE A 101 -9.30 16.52 -1.13
CA PHE A 101 -7.92 16.42 -0.66
C PHE A 101 -6.97 17.30 -1.48
N ASP A 102 -7.13 17.34 -2.80
CA ASP A 102 -6.30 18.19 -3.66
C ASP A 102 -6.54 19.69 -3.38
N LYS A 103 -7.78 20.08 -3.06
CA LYS A 103 -8.15 21.46 -2.70
C LYS A 103 -7.69 21.86 -1.31
N ALA A 104 -7.83 20.96 -0.33
CA ALA A 104 -7.50 21.23 1.08
C ALA A 104 -6.00 21.07 1.35
N ASP A 105 -5.28 20.38 0.49
CA ASP A 105 -3.84 20.12 0.56
C ASP A 105 -3.36 19.64 1.94
N PRO A 106 -4.00 18.60 2.52
CA PRO A 106 -3.70 18.12 3.85
C PRO A 106 -2.40 17.31 3.88
N LYS A 107 -1.86 17.10 5.08
CA LYS A 107 -0.80 16.10 5.28
C LYS A 107 -1.36 14.69 5.11
N ILE A 108 -0.74 13.91 4.23
CA ILE A 108 -1.18 12.55 3.87
C ILE A 108 -0.38 11.52 4.67
N VAL A 109 -1.08 10.51 5.19
CA VAL A 109 -0.49 9.33 5.81
C VAL A 109 -0.32 8.23 4.77
N TYR A 110 0.90 7.78 4.55
CA TYR A 110 1.21 6.59 3.76
C TYR A 110 1.51 5.43 4.71
N TYR A 111 0.56 4.50 4.84
CA TYR A 111 0.68 3.35 5.72
C TYR A 111 1.32 2.18 4.96
N MET A 112 2.60 1.93 5.23
CA MET A 112 3.41 0.93 4.50
C MET A 112 3.40 -0.39 5.25
N SER A 113 2.89 -1.45 4.62
CA SER A 113 2.81 -2.77 5.22
C SER A 113 3.01 -3.88 4.19
N MET A 114 3.68 -4.96 4.61
CA MET A 114 3.75 -6.19 3.82
C MET A 114 2.41 -6.92 3.78
N GLU A 115 1.51 -6.63 4.72
CA GLU A 115 0.26 -7.34 4.88
C GLU A 115 -0.93 -6.38 4.95
N PHE A 116 -1.99 -6.71 4.20
CA PHE A 116 -3.31 -6.11 4.33
C PHE A 116 -4.37 -7.22 4.30
N LEU A 117 -4.83 -7.64 5.48
CA LEU A 117 -5.86 -8.68 5.60
C LEU A 117 -7.25 -8.02 5.59
N MET A 118 -7.68 -7.60 4.40
CA MET A 118 -8.91 -6.80 4.23
C MET A 118 -10.17 -7.64 4.42
N GLY A 119 -10.19 -8.85 3.91
CA GLY A 119 -11.39 -9.67 3.84
C GLY A 119 -12.30 -9.26 2.65
N ARG A 120 -13.46 -9.88 2.55
CA ARG A 120 -14.49 -9.61 1.55
C ARG A 120 -14.99 -8.16 1.66
N ALA A 121 -15.19 -7.50 0.54
CA ALA A 121 -15.49 -6.07 0.49
C ALA A 121 -16.96 -5.75 0.22
N LEU A 122 -17.72 -6.59 -0.50
CA LEU A 122 -19.08 -6.26 -0.92
C LEU A 122 -19.98 -5.89 0.26
N GLY A 123 -20.15 -6.77 1.23
CA GLY A 123 -21.00 -6.53 2.41
C GLY A 123 -20.50 -5.36 3.26
N ASN A 124 -19.17 -5.26 3.47
CA ASN A 124 -18.55 -4.15 4.18
C ASN A 124 -18.81 -2.80 3.49
N ASN A 125 -18.67 -2.74 2.18
CA ASN A 125 -18.96 -1.53 1.39
C ASN A 125 -20.45 -1.14 1.47
N LEU A 126 -21.36 -2.10 1.36
CA LEU A 126 -22.79 -1.85 1.49
C LEU A 126 -23.16 -1.28 2.88
N ILE A 127 -22.55 -1.80 3.94
CA ILE A 127 -22.73 -1.30 5.31
C ILE A 127 -22.17 0.12 5.43
N ASN A 128 -20.95 0.36 4.94
CA ASN A 128 -20.30 1.67 5.05
C ASN A 128 -20.99 2.74 4.20
N LEU A 129 -21.54 2.38 3.05
CA LEU A 129 -22.40 3.23 2.23
C LEU A 129 -23.79 3.41 2.83
N THR A 130 -24.17 2.62 3.84
CA THR A 130 -25.51 2.60 4.48
C THR A 130 -26.64 2.23 3.52
N VAL A 131 -26.41 1.30 2.60
CA VAL A 131 -27.38 0.83 1.59
C VAL A 131 -27.59 -0.70 1.61
N TYR A 132 -27.13 -1.37 2.66
CA TYR A 132 -27.17 -2.84 2.78
C TYR A 132 -28.59 -3.39 2.65
N ASN A 133 -29.55 -2.78 3.38
CA ASN A 133 -30.94 -3.26 3.37
C ASN A 133 -31.62 -3.00 2.04
N GLU A 134 -31.39 -1.84 1.45
CA GLU A 134 -31.95 -1.45 0.14
C GLU A 134 -31.47 -2.37 -0.96
N VAL A 135 -30.18 -2.74 -0.98
CA VAL A 135 -29.61 -3.70 -1.93
C VAL A 135 -30.18 -5.10 -1.69
N LYS A 136 -30.24 -5.52 -0.43
CA LYS A 136 -30.82 -6.82 -0.06
C LYS A 136 -32.27 -6.96 -0.56
N GLU A 137 -33.11 -5.98 -0.29
CA GLU A 137 -34.51 -5.98 -0.77
C GLU A 137 -34.60 -5.97 -2.30
N ALA A 138 -33.76 -5.17 -3.01
CA ALA A 138 -33.73 -5.15 -4.45
C ALA A 138 -33.37 -6.52 -5.06
N LEU A 139 -32.39 -7.20 -4.47
CA LEU A 139 -32.00 -8.55 -4.93
C LEU A 139 -33.05 -9.61 -4.58
N GLU A 140 -33.69 -9.55 -3.40
CA GLU A 140 -34.80 -10.43 -3.03
C GLU A 140 -35.99 -10.31 -3.99
N GLU A 141 -36.32 -9.10 -4.45
CA GLU A 141 -37.35 -8.87 -5.48
C GLU A 141 -36.98 -9.48 -6.85
N MET A 142 -35.67 -9.65 -7.13
CA MET A 142 -35.16 -10.36 -8.31
C MET A 142 -35.01 -11.87 -8.08
N GLY A 143 -35.39 -12.40 -6.90
CA GLY A 143 -35.23 -13.80 -6.54
C GLY A 143 -33.79 -14.20 -6.16
N ILE A 144 -32.93 -13.23 -5.84
CA ILE A 144 -31.52 -13.43 -5.54
C ILE A 144 -31.28 -13.27 -4.04
N ASN A 145 -30.54 -14.22 -3.44
CA ASN A 145 -30.13 -14.14 -2.04
C ASN A 145 -28.78 -13.39 -1.92
N LEU A 146 -28.77 -12.23 -1.26
CA LEU A 146 -27.53 -11.46 -1.06
C LEU A 146 -26.42 -12.25 -0.37
N ASN A 147 -26.72 -13.07 0.66
CA ASN A 147 -25.71 -13.86 1.34
C ASN A 147 -25.05 -14.90 0.40
N ALA A 148 -25.84 -15.53 -0.48
CA ALA A 148 -25.29 -16.45 -1.48
C ALA A 148 -24.36 -15.72 -2.46
N ILE A 149 -24.68 -14.47 -2.80
CA ILE A 149 -23.83 -13.64 -3.65
C ILE A 149 -22.55 -13.20 -2.92
N GLU A 150 -22.64 -12.78 -1.65
CA GLU A 150 -21.47 -12.45 -0.82
C GLU A 150 -20.52 -13.65 -0.66
N ASP A 151 -21.06 -14.88 -0.61
CA ASP A 151 -20.26 -16.10 -0.51
C ASP A 151 -19.45 -16.42 -1.79
N GLN A 152 -19.78 -15.81 -2.92
CA GLN A 152 -19.03 -15.94 -4.16
C GLN A 152 -17.79 -15.02 -4.21
N GLU A 153 -17.69 -14.03 -3.29
CA GLU A 153 -16.56 -13.13 -3.26
C GLU A 153 -15.28 -13.85 -2.85
N PRO A 154 -14.22 -13.82 -3.69
CA PRO A 154 -12.92 -14.29 -3.25
C PRO A 154 -12.39 -13.39 -2.14
N ASP A 155 -11.78 -13.98 -1.13
CA ASP A 155 -11.18 -13.22 -0.03
C ASP A 155 -9.79 -12.69 -0.45
N PRO A 156 -9.57 -11.38 -0.61
CA PRO A 156 -8.25 -10.81 -0.81
C PRO A 156 -7.45 -10.87 0.49
N ALA A 157 -7.08 -12.05 0.91
CA ALA A 157 -6.34 -12.33 2.12
C ALA A 157 -4.84 -12.04 1.91
N LEU A 158 -4.49 -10.77 1.74
CA LEU A 158 -3.12 -10.30 1.52
C LEU A 158 -2.37 -10.13 2.85
N GLY A 159 -2.59 -11.02 3.80
CA GLY A 159 -1.99 -11.04 5.13
C GLY A 159 -2.23 -12.36 5.84
N ASN A 160 -1.43 -12.66 6.88
CA ASN A 160 -1.48 -13.92 7.59
C ASN A 160 -2.16 -13.83 8.97
N GLY A 161 -2.20 -12.65 9.59
CA GLY A 161 -2.69 -12.56 10.95
C GLY A 161 -2.83 -11.12 11.49
N GLY A 162 -2.40 -10.92 12.73
CA GLY A 162 -2.61 -9.69 13.48
C GLY A 162 -2.05 -8.43 12.83
N LEU A 163 -0.86 -8.52 12.21
CA LEU A 163 -0.24 -7.40 11.50
C LEU A 163 -1.11 -6.92 10.33
N GLY A 164 -1.55 -7.86 9.49
CA GLY A 164 -2.38 -7.56 8.33
C GLY A 164 -3.78 -7.09 8.70
N ARG A 165 -4.39 -7.68 9.74
CA ARG A 165 -5.72 -7.24 10.20
C ARG A 165 -5.66 -5.86 10.87
N LEU A 166 -4.60 -5.55 11.61
CA LEU A 166 -4.40 -4.22 12.17
C LEU A 166 -4.30 -3.15 11.06
N ALA A 167 -3.55 -3.45 10.00
CA ALA A 167 -3.44 -2.58 8.82
C ALA A 167 -4.82 -2.31 8.19
N ALA A 168 -5.62 -3.35 7.99
CA ALA A 168 -6.98 -3.24 7.46
C ALA A 168 -7.87 -2.38 8.36
N CYS A 169 -7.88 -2.62 9.68
CA CYS A 169 -8.67 -1.84 10.64
C CYS A 169 -8.23 -0.37 10.67
N PHE A 170 -6.94 -0.08 10.55
CA PHE A 170 -6.47 1.30 10.51
C PHE A 170 -6.91 2.03 9.24
N MET A 171 -6.85 1.38 8.09
CA MET A 171 -7.31 1.99 6.84
C MET A 171 -8.79 2.36 6.90
N GLU A 172 -9.64 1.46 7.38
CA GLU A 172 -11.08 1.70 7.55
C GLU A 172 -11.37 2.79 8.60
N SER A 173 -10.64 2.78 9.72
CA SER A 173 -10.79 3.80 10.77
C SER A 173 -10.35 5.18 10.27
N LEU A 174 -9.27 5.27 9.49
CA LEU A 174 -8.81 6.53 8.91
C LEU A 174 -9.84 7.09 7.92
N ALA A 175 -10.42 6.24 7.05
CA ALA A 175 -11.49 6.65 6.15
C ALA A 175 -12.73 7.13 6.92
N THR A 176 -13.17 6.37 7.93
CA THR A 176 -14.35 6.72 8.75
C THR A 176 -14.15 8.02 9.55
N LEU A 177 -12.92 8.31 9.97
CA LEU A 177 -12.58 9.55 10.67
C LEU A 177 -12.25 10.72 9.73
N GLY A 178 -12.22 10.48 8.41
CA GLY A 178 -11.94 11.51 7.40
C GLY A 178 -10.46 11.90 7.31
N TYR A 179 -9.55 11.06 7.77
CA TYR A 179 -8.11 11.31 7.60
C TYR A 179 -7.63 10.87 6.22
N PRO A 180 -6.89 11.73 5.48
CA PRO A 180 -6.32 11.37 4.20
C PRO A 180 -5.20 10.34 4.38
N ALA A 181 -5.42 9.16 3.83
CA ALA A 181 -4.49 8.05 3.95
C ALA A 181 -4.42 7.18 2.69
N TYR A 182 -3.22 6.67 2.41
CA TYR A 182 -2.94 5.62 1.44
C TYR A 182 -2.35 4.42 2.15
N GLY A 183 -2.94 3.24 1.95
CA GLY A 183 -2.26 1.98 2.26
C GLY A 183 -1.30 1.65 1.12
N CYS A 184 -0.10 1.14 1.44
CA CYS A 184 0.92 0.80 0.47
C CYS A 184 1.42 -0.62 0.75
N GLY A 185 1.23 -1.54 -0.20
CA GLY A 185 1.62 -2.94 -0.07
C GLY A 185 1.84 -3.63 -1.41
N ILE A 186 1.87 -4.95 -1.42
CA ILE A 186 2.05 -5.78 -2.61
C ILE A 186 0.72 -6.44 -2.97
N ARG A 187 0.42 -6.52 -4.27
CA ARG A 187 -0.70 -7.28 -4.83
C ARG A 187 -0.26 -8.73 -5.04
N TYR A 188 -0.29 -9.52 -3.96
CA TYR A 188 0.06 -10.93 -4.09
C TYR A 188 -0.93 -11.65 -5.01
N HIS A 189 -0.43 -12.43 -5.98
CA HIS A 189 -1.27 -13.18 -6.90
C HIS A 189 -1.99 -14.34 -6.21
N TYR A 190 -1.37 -14.88 -5.15
CA TYR A 190 -1.97 -15.87 -4.28
C TYR A 190 -2.13 -15.27 -2.89
N GLY A 191 -3.36 -15.30 -2.38
CA GLY A 191 -3.65 -14.88 -1.01
C GLY A 191 -3.06 -15.84 0.03
N MET A 192 -3.43 -15.64 1.30
CA MET A 192 -3.18 -16.64 2.33
C MET A 192 -3.68 -17.99 1.84
N PHE A 193 -2.87 -19.05 1.98
CA PHE A 193 -3.16 -20.40 1.45
C PHE A 193 -4.59 -20.87 1.78
N ARG A 194 -5.19 -21.63 0.88
CA ARG A 194 -6.42 -22.34 1.13
C ARG A 194 -6.13 -23.54 2.01
N GLN A 195 -6.80 -23.61 3.16
CA GLN A 195 -6.64 -24.70 4.11
C GLN A 195 -7.48 -25.91 3.68
N LYS A 196 -6.85 -27.08 3.60
CA LYS A 196 -7.48 -28.39 3.38
C LYS A 196 -7.10 -29.33 4.50
N ILE A 197 -7.99 -30.22 4.87
CA ILE A 197 -7.70 -31.26 5.85
C ILE A 197 -7.67 -32.64 5.14
N GLU A 198 -6.50 -33.25 5.14
CA GLU A 198 -6.30 -34.59 4.59
C GLU A 198 -5.76 -35.56 5.65
N ASN A 199 -6.42 -36.67 5.87
CA ASN A 199 -6.01 -37.67 6.89
C ASN A 199 -5.79 -37.07 8.30
N GLY A 200 -6.53 -36.01 8.65
CA GLY A 200 -6.43 -35.31 9.94
C GLY A 200 -5.31 -34.26 10.03
N TYR A 201 -4.59 -34.00 8.95
CA TYR A 201 -3.53 -33.00 8.86
C TYR A 201 -3.94 -31.85 7.95
N GLN A 202 -3.46 -30.65 8.27
CA GLN A 202 -3.59 -29.47 7.41
C GLN A 202 -2.71 -29.64 6.17
N VAL A 203 -3.28 -29.35 5.01
CA VAL A 203 -2.60 -29.22 3.73
C VAL A 203 -2.88 -27.82 3.19
N GLU A 204 -1.85 -27.08 2.81
CA GLU A 204 -1.95 -25.75 2.23
C GLU A 204 -1.99 -25.85 0.70
N GLU A 205 -3.01 -25.25 0.09
CA GLU A 205 -3.12 -25.10 -1.36
C GLU A 205 -3.07 -23.61 -1.75
N PRO A 206 -2.51 -23.27 -2.93
CA PRO A 206 -2.52 -21.90 -3.41
C PRO A 206 -3.95 -21.35 -3.53
N ASP A 207 -4.19 -20.15 -2.99
CA ASP A 207 -5.47 -19.46 -3.13
C ASP A 207 -5.42 -18.44 -4.26
N ASN A 208 -5.84 -18.85 -5.46
CA ASN A 208 -5.90 -18.00 -6.65
C ASN A 208 -7.14 -17.08 -6.61
N TRP A 209 -7.13 -16.08 -5.73
CA TRP A 209 -8.24 -15.16 -5.53
C TRP A 209 -8.53 -14.27 -6.75
N LEU A 210 -7.59 -14.15 -7.67
CA LEU A 210 -7.69 -13.36 -8.91
C LEU A 210 -8.19 -14.14 -10.12
N GLN A 211 -8.53 -15.43 -9.96
CA GLN A 211 -8.89 -16.32 -11.07
C GLN A 211 -9.99 -15.74 -11.98
N ASN A 212 -10.99 -15.10 -11.39
CA ASN A 212 -12.12 -14.50 -12.11
C ASN A 212 -12.04 -12.96 -12.18
N GLY A 213 -10.87 -12.38 -11.83
CA GLY A 213 -10.75 -10.94 -11.59
C GLY A 213 -11.37 -10.51 -10.26
N TYR A 214 -11.01 -9.32 -9.81
CA TYR A 214 -11.56 -8.73 -8.59
C TYR A 214 -12.22 -7.37 -8.88
N PRO A 215 -13.55 -7.24 -8.69
CA PRO A 215 -14.27 -6.06 -9.15
C PRO A 215 -13.86 -4.76 -8.45
N PHE A 216 -13.42 -4.83 -7.17
CA PHE A 216 -13.10 -3.66 -6.36
C PHE A 216 -11.66 -3.16 -6.52
N GLU A 217 -10.91 -3.61 -7.51
CA GLU A 217 -9.60 -3.03 -7.85
C GLU A 217 -9.63 -2.25 -9.15
N LEU A 218 -8.75 -1.26 -9.28
CA LEU A 218 -8.52 -0.46 -10.47
C LEU A 218 -7.03 -0.46 -10.83
N LYS A 219 -6.68 -1.07 -11.96
CA LYS A 219 -5.32 -0.99 -12.51
C LYS A 219 -5.02 0.44 -12.96
N ARG A 220 -3.89 1.01 -12.53
CA ARG A 220 -3.48 2.39 -12.84
C ARG A 220 -2.12 2.42 -13.55
N PRO A 221 -2.04 1.93 -14.80
CA PRO A 221 -0.77 1.81 -15.53
C PRO A 221 -0.11 3.15 -15.82
N GLU A 222 -0.86 4.26 -15.80
CA GLU A 222 -0.35 5.61 -15.97
C GLU A 222 0.54 6.09 -14.79
N TYR A 223 0.53 5.36 -13.67
CA TYR A 223 1.30 5.66 -12.48
C TYR A 223 2.36 4.58 -12.19
N ASN A 224 2.98 4.06 -13.24
CA ASN A 224 4.04 3.08 -13.10
C ASN A 224 5.37 3.71 -12.71
N PHE A 225 6.21 2.93 -12.01
CA PHE A 225 7.56 3.32 -11.62
C PHE A 225 8.54 2.18 -11.84
N GLU A 226 9.77 2.53 -12.21
CA GLU A 226 10.87 1.58 -12.31
C GLU A 226 11.48 1.32 -10.93
N VAL A 227 11.68 0.03 -10.59
CA VAL A 227 12.41 -0.38 -9.38
C VAL A 227 13.61 -1.22 -9.79
N LYS A 228 14.81 -0.83 -9.31
CA LYS A 228 16.11 -1.34 -9.74
C LYS A 228 16.72 -2.25 -8.69
N PHE A 229 17.33 -3.35 -9.15
CA PHE A 229 18.01 -4.32 -8.31
C PHE A 229 19.40 -4.66 -8.84
N GLY A 230 20.37 -4.81 -7.96
CA GLY A 230 21.72 -5.22 -8.32
C GLY A 230 22.53 -4.16 -9.06
N GLY A 231 23.47 -4.63 -9.87
CA GLY A 231 24.40 -3.73 -10.55
C GLY A 231 25.50 -3.18 -9.63
N TYR A 232 26.01 -2.02 -9.99
CA TYR A 232 27.04 -1.30 -9.23
C TYR A 232 26.80 0.20 -9.26
N VAL A 233 27.40 0.93 -8.34
CA VAL A 233 27.24 2.39 -8.23
C VAL A 233 28.51 3.05 -8.76
N ARG A 234 28.37 3.95 -9.73
CA ARG A 234 29.43 4.79 -10.24
C ARG A 234 29.28 6.22 -9.72
N ALA A 235 30.39 6.78 -9.23
CA ALA A 235 30.42 8.19 -8.82
C ALA A 235 30.83 9.06 -10.01
N GLU A 236 30.07 10.10 -10.29
CA GLU A 236 30.33 11.10 -11.32
C GLU A 236 30.54 12.48 -10.70
N ALA A 237 31.70 13.06 -10.95
CA ALA A 237 31.93 14.46 -10.57
C ALA A 237 31.09 15.39 -11.45
N GLN A 238 30.33 16.27 -10.83
CA GLN A 238 29.53 17.26 -11.53
C GLN A 238 30.32 18.58 -11.69
N PRO A 239 30.01 19.41 -12.69
CA PRO A 239 30.70 20.70 -12.89
C PRO A 239 30.57 21.67 -11.73
N ASP A 240 29.56 21.51 -10.87
CA ASP A 240 29.32 22.31 -9.68
C ASP A 240 30.10 21.83 -8.43
N GLY A 241 30.97 20.82 -8.59
CA GLY A 241 31.78 20.22 -7.53
C GLY A 241 31.07 19.13 -6.72
N ARG A 242 29.79 18.85 -6.96
CA ARG A 242 29.05 17.78 -6.32
C ARG A 242 29.39 16.43 -6.95
N THR A 243 29.13 15.35 -6.22
CA THR A 243 29.22 13.98 -6.73
C THR A 243 27.83 13.41 -6.92
N ARG A 244 27.53 13.00 -8.16
CA ARG A 244 26.31 12.25 -8.48
C ARG A 244 26.62 10.76 -8.44
N PHE A 245 25.70 9.97 -7.86
CA PHE A 245 25.79 8.54 -7.84
C PHE A 245 24.80 7.94 -8.85
N VAL A 246 25.32 7.11 -9.75
CA VAL A 246 24.55 6.48 -10.82
C VAL A 246 24.65 4.97 -10.68
N GLN A 247 23.52 4.29 -10.60
CA GLN A 247 23.47 2.83 -10.60
C GLN A 247 23.48 2.31 -12.03
N GLU A 248 24.38 1.38 -12.33
CA GLU A 248 24.55 0.77 -13.66
C GLU A 248 24.55 -0.76 -13.57
N GLY A 249 24.26 -1.43 -14.71
CA GLY A 249 24.25 -2.89 -14.78
C GLY A 249 23.16 -3.56 -13.93
N TYR A 250 22.11 -2.82 -13.59
CA TYR A 250 21.01 -3.30 -12.77
C TYR A 250 19.99 -4.09 -13.60
N GLN A 251 19.22 -4.93 -12.92
CA GLN A 251 17.94 -5.45 -13.41
C GLN A 251 16.82 -4.57 -12.85
N SER A 252 15.75 -4.39 -13.63
CA SER A 252 14.62 -3.62 -13.15
C SER A 252 13.28 -4.25 -13.50
N VAL A 253 12.28 -3.86 -12.75
CA VAL A 253 10.88 -4.20 -12.97
C VAL A 253 10.04 -2.94 -12.98
N LYS A 254 8.91 -3.00 -13.66
CA LYS A 254 7.90 -1.96 -13.66
C LYS A 254 6.88 -2.26 -12.56
N ALA A 255 6.81 -1.39 -11.56
CA ALA A 255 5.77 -1.43 -10.54
C ALA A 255 4.51 -0.74 -11.04
N ILE A 256 3.38 -1.45 -11.05
CA ILE A 256 2.08 -0.96 -11.51
C ILE A 256 1.11 -0.97 -10.32
N PRO A 257 0.54 0.17 -9.91
CA PRO A 257 -0.39 0.18 -8.80
C PRO A 257 -1.79 -0.29 -9.22
N TYR A 258 -2.40 -1.04 -8.33
CA TYR A 258 -3.82 -1.34 -8.33
C TYR A 258 -4.43 -0.65 -7.11
N ASP A 259 -5.36 0.25 -7.36
CA ASP A 259 -6.03 1.02 -6.31
C ASP A 259 -7.30 0.28 -5.88
N MET A 260 -7.46 0.05 -4.57
CA MET A 260 -8.66 -0.52 -3.96
C MET A 260 -9.32 0.54 -3.06
N PRO A 261 -10.64 0.74 -3.16
CA PRO A 261 -11.34 1.73 -2.35
C PRO A 261 -11.48 1.26 -0.90
N ILE A 262 -11.23 2.17 0.04
CA ILE A 262 -11.49 1.99 1.46
C ILE A 262 -12.59 2.96 1.86
N VAL A 263 -13.80 2.46 1.94
CA VAL A 263 -15.02 3.27 2.16
C VAL A 263 -15.17 3.59 3.64
N GLY A 264 -15.28 4.87 3.97
CA GLY A 264 -15.58 5.32 5.32
C GLY A 264 -17.06 5.12 5.68
N TYR A 265 -17.33 4.79 6.96
CA TYR A 265 -18.71 4.57 7.43
C TYR A 265 -19.52 5.86 7.43
N ASN A 266 -20.58 5.90 6.62
CA ASN A 266 -21.60 6.97 6.59
C ASN A 266 -21.05 8.41 6.47
N ASN A 267 -19.96 8.62 5.73
CA ASN A 267 -19.32 9.93 5.61
C ASN A 267 -18.91 10.34 4.18
N ASN A 268 -19.14 9.48 3.18
CA ASN A 268 -18.77 9.67 1.77
C ASN A 268 -17.25 9.85 1.52
N VAL A 269 -16.40 9.47 2.49
CA VAL A 269 -14.95 9.49 2.32
C VAL A 269 -14.49 8.13 1.82
N VAL A 270 -13.68 8.14 0.78
CA VAL A 270 -13.05 6.93 0.25
C VAL A 270 -11.55 7.14 0.17
N ASN A 271 -10.81 6.44 1.04
CA ASN A 271 -9.36 6.35 0.97
C ASN A 271 -8.91 5.26 -0.01
N THR A 272 -7.63 5.18 -0.27
CA THR A 272 -7.05 4.25 -1.24
C THR A 272 -6.12 3.24 -0.56
N LEU A 273 -6.34 1.96 -0.80
CA LEU A 273 -5.31 0.94 -0.63
C LEU A 273 -4.63 0.73 -1.98
N MET A 274 -3.37 1.16 -2.08
CA MET A 274 -2.54 1.05 -3.27
C MET A 274 -1.63 -0.17 -3.14
N ILE A 275 -1.90 -1.19 -3.93
CA ILE A 275 -1.13 -2.43 -3.95
C ILE A 275 -0.38 -2.56 -5.28
N TRP A 276 0.89 -2.92 -5.19
CA TRP A 276 1.80 -2.94 -6.34
C TRP A 276 1.88 -4.32 -6.96
N ASP A 277 1.59 -4.39 -8.26
CA ASP A 277 1.91 -5.52 -9.12
C ASP A 277 3.22 -5.25 -9.87
N ALA A 278 3.88 -6.28 -10.35
CA ALA A 278 5.14 -6.19 -11.08
C ALA A 278 5.00 -6.68 -12.52
N GLU A 279 5.44 -5.85 -13.45
CA GLU A 279 5.54 -6.21 -14.85
C GLU A 279 7.02 -6.13 -15.32
N PRO A 280 7.44 -6.91 -16.32
CA PRO A 280 8.76 -6.77 -16.91
C PRO A 280 8.90 -5.42 -17.64
N MET A 281 10.12 -4.89 -17.70
CA MET A 281 10.41 -3.69 -18.51
C MET A 281 10.21 -3.98 -20.01
N GLU A 282 10.66 -5.15 -20.44
CA GLU A 282 10.44 -5.68 -21.80
C GLU A 282 9.58 -6.94 -21.70
N CYS A 283 8.44 -6.92 -22.38
CA CYS A 283 7.44 -7.98 -22.23
C CYS A 283 7.89 -9.33 -22.81
N PHE A 284 8.75 -9.32 -23.83
CA PHE A 284 9.11 -10.56 -24.54
C PHE A 284 10.36 -10.36 -25.40
N GLU A 285 11.37 -11.19 -25.20
CA GLU A 285 12.59 -11.16 -26.01
C GLU A 285 12.43 -12.05 -27.26
N LEU A 286 11.91 -11.46 -28.33
CA LEU A 286 11.59 -12.17 -29.58
C LEU A 286 12.82 -12.87 -30.18
N ASP A 287 13.98 -12.23 -30.14
CA ASP A 287 15.24 -12.79 -30.73
C ASP A 287 15.65 -14.09 -30.02
N SER A 288 15.50 -14.20 -28.73
CA SER A 288 15.77 -15.43 -27.97
C SER A 288 14.73 -16.50 -28.29
N PHE A 289 13.46 -16.12 -28.39
CA PHE A 289 12.38 -17.03 -28.75
C PHE A 289 12.60 -17.64 -30.15
N ASP A 290 12.93 -16.83 -31.14
CA ASP A 290 13.20 -17.27 -32.51
C ASP A 290 14.42 -18.20 -32.61
N LYS A 291 15.38 -18.06 -31.69
CA LYS A 291 16.54 -18.95 -31.55
C LYS A 291 16.25 -20.24 -30.78
N GLY A 292 15.02 -20.41 -30.26
CA GLY A 292 14.61 -21.56 -29.46
C GLY A 292 15.00 -21.48 -27.96
N ASP A 293 15.54 -20.36 -27.49
CA ASP A 293 15.82 -20.12 -26.08
C ASP A 293 14.59 -19.53 -25.38
N TYR A 294 13.58 -20.38 -25.19
CA TYR A 294 12.31 -20.00 -24.60
C TYR A 294 12.41 -19.58 -23.12
N HIS A 295 13.38 -20.09 -22.38
CA HIS A 295 13.62 -19.72 -20.99
C HIS A 295 14.09 -18.28 -20.89
N ARG A 296 15.05 -17.89 -21.71
CA ARG A 296 15.57 -16.53 -21.75
C ARG A 296 14.50 -15.55 -22.23
N ALA A 297 13.69 -15.96 -23.22
CA ALA A 297 12.62 -15.12 -23.77
C ALA A 297 11.59 -14.65 -22.72
N ILE A 298 11.44 -15.37 -21.58
CA ILE A 298 10.51 -15.06 -20.50
C ILE A 298 11.20 -14.81 -19.15
N GLU A 299 12.52 -14.68 -19.12
CA GLU A 299 13.28 -14.51 -17.87
C GLU A 299 12.85 -13.27 -17.09
N GLN A 300 12.68 -12.13 -17.76
CA GLN A 300 12.22 -10.89 -17.13
C GLN A 300 10.76 -10.99 -16.62
N GLN A 301 9.90 -11.73 -17.34
CA GLN A 301 8.54 -12.00 -16.89
C GLN A 301 8.55 -12.81 -15.60
N ASN A 302 9.39 -13.84 -15.51
CA ASN A 302 9.52 -14.66 -14.32
C ASN A 302 10.08 -13.86 -13.14
N LEU A 303 11.06 -12.98 -13.37
CA LEU A 303 11.61 -12.11 -12.35
C LEU A 303 10.52 -11.20 -11.75
N ALA A 304 9.75 -10.53 -12.60
CA ALA A 304 8.66 -9.66 -12.16
C ALA A 304 7.58 -10.47 -11.41
N LYS A 305 7.15 -11.59 -11.99
CA LYS A 305 6.11 -12.44 -11.42
C LYS A 305 6.48 -12.96 -10.03
N ASN A 306 7.70 -13.46 -9.82
CA ASN A 306 8.16 -13.98 -8.54
C ASN A 306 8.06 -12.95 -7.39
N LEU A 307 8.22 -11.64 -7.69
CA LEU A 307 8.12 -10.59 -6.68
C LEU A 307 6.75 -10.49 -6.01
N VAL A 308 5.70 -10.88 -6.74
CA VAL A 308 4.31 -10.66 -6.33
C VAL A 308 3.49 -11.95 -6.20
N GLU A 309 4.14 -13.13 -6.25
CA GLU A 309 3.43 -14.40 -6.15
C GLU A 309 2.86 -14.62 -4.76
N VAL A 310 3.69 -14.65 -3.73
CA VAL A 310 3.27 -15.02 -2.37
C VAL A 310 3.88 -14.12 -1.29
N LEU A 311 3.12 -13.90 -0.23
CA LEU A 311 3.58 -13.27 1.00
C LEU A 311 4.54 -14.21 1.74
N TYR A 312 5.67 -13.68 2.20
CA TYR A 312 6.69 -14.41 2.98
C TYR A 312 7.16 -15.71 2.33
N PRO A 313 7.87 -15.64 1.19
CA PRO A 313 8.51 -16.83 0.63
C PRO A 313 9.43 -17.48 1.64
N ASN A 314 9.60 -18.80 1.53
CA ASN A 314 10.49 -19.57 2.41
C ASN A 314 11.92 -19.01 2.32
N ASP A 315 12.46 -18.49 3.43
CA ASP A 315 13.75 -17.84 3.54
C ASP A 315 14.82 -18.71 4.24
N ASN A 316 14.59 -20.01 4.35
CA ASN A 316 15.59 -20.97 4.84
C ASN A 316 16.78 -21.13 3.88
N HIS A 317 16.67 -20.62 2.66
CA HIS A 317 17.71 -20.63 1.63
C HIS A 317 17.98 -19.21 1.09
N ILE A 318 19.15 -19.02 0.47
CA ILE A 318 19.62 -17.72 0.00
C ILE A 318 18.62 -17.07 -0.97
N ALA A 319 18.12 -17.82 -1.97
CA ALA A 319 17.19 -17.30 -2.96
C ALA A 319 15.88 -16.76 -2.33
N GLY A 320 15.39 -17.41 -1.27
CA GLY A 320 14.21 -16.93 -0.55
C GLY A 320 14.49 -15.65 0.24
N LYS A 321 15.66 -15.55 0.87
CA LYS A 321 16.09 -14.30 1.52
C LYS A 321 16.20 -13.15 0.52
N GLU A 322 16.81 -13.40 -0.64
CA GLU A 322 16.92 -12.41 -1.70
C GLU A 322 15.56 -11.96 -2.22
N LEU A 323 14.66 -12.91 -2.44
CA LEU A 323 13.29 -12.58 -2.90
C LEU A 323 12.54 -11.74 -1.87
N ARG A 324 12.63 -12.09 -0.59
CA ARG A 324 12.01 -11.35 0.50
C ARG A 324 12.55 -9.91 0.60
N LEU A 325 13.86 -9.71 0.49
CA LEU A 325 14.45 -8.37 0.46
C LEU A 325 14.01 -7.58 -0.78
N LYS A 326 13.95 -8.23 -1.94
CA LYS A 326 13.45 -7.62 -3.17
C LYS A 326 12.00 -7.18 -3.02
N GLN A 327 11.12 -8.00 -2.41
CA GLN A 327 9.73 -7.64 -2.15
C GLN A 327 9.61 -6.38 -1.28
N GLN A 328 10.39 -6.31 -0.19
CA GLN A 328 10.39 -5.15 0.71
C GLN A 328 10.82 -3.88 -0.02
N TYR A 329 11.93 -3.94 -0.74
CA TYR A 329 12.39 -2.76 -1.49
C TYR A 329 11.45 -2.38 -2.64
N PHE A 330 10.86 -3.37 -3.32
CA PHE A 330 9.94 -3.17 -4.44
C PHE A 330 8.76 -2.27 -4.06
N PHE A 331 7.98 -2.65 -3.06
CA PHE A 331 6.80 -1.85 -2.72
C PHE A 331 7.15 -0.53 -2.03
N VAL A 332 8.24 -0.50 -1.28
CA VAL A 332 8.73 0.71 -0.61
C VAL A 332 9.16 1.74 -1.64
N SER A 333 10.04 1.36 -2.58
CA SER A 333 10.54 2.27 -3.60
C SER A 333 9.40 2.80 -4.49
N ALA A 334 8.53 1.93 -4.98
CA ALA A 334 7.38 2.31 -5.78
C ALA A 334 6.44 3.28 -5.04
N SER A 335 6.17 3.01 -3.75
CA SER A 335 5.29 3.86 -2.92
C SER A 335 5.90 5.23 -2.64
N LEU A 336 7.19 5.32 -2.34
CA LEU A 336 7.88 6.59 -2.13
C LEU A 336 7.94 7.42 -3.41
N GLN A 337 8.30 6.80 -4.55
CA GLN A 337 8.30 7.47 -5.85
C GLN A 337 6.91 8.05 -6.18
N ARG A 338 5.85 7.27 -5.96
CA ARG A 338 4.46 7.71 -6.18
C ARG A 338 4.06 8.87 -5.28
N ALA A 339 4.39 8.78 -3.98
CA ALA A 339 4.07 9.82 -3.01
C ALA A 339 4.78 11.15 -3.35
N ILE A 340 6.07 11.09 -3.72
CA ILE A 340 6.85 12.26 -4.11
C ILE A 340 6.34 12.83 -5.43
N ALA A 341 6.05 11.99 -6.43
CA ALA A 341 5.48 12.46 -7.71
C ALA A 341 4.13 13.16 -7.50
N ARG A 342 3.28 12.66 -6.60
CA ARG A 342 2.04 13.34 -6.23
C ARG A 342 2.30 14.67 -5.52
N PHE A 343 3.20 14.69 -4.55
CA PHE A 343 3.58 15.90 -3.80
C PHE A 343 4.07 16.99 -4.76
N LYS A 344 4.96 16.65 -5.69
CA LYS A 344 5.56 17.59 -6.65
C LYS A 344 4.57 18.24 -7.63
N LYS A 345 3.37 17.69 -7.80
CA LYS A 345 2.33 18.32 -8.62
C LYS A 345 1.92 19.69 -8.09
N ASN A 346 1.86 19.85 -6.77
CA ASN A 346 1.39 21.06 -6.12
C ASN A 346 2.50 21.82 -5.37
N HIS A 347 3.64 21.16 -5.12
CA HIS A 347 4.73 21.71 -4.30
C HIS A 347 6.06 21.59 -5.05
N PRO A 348 6.60 22.71 -5.56
CA PRO A 348 7.91 22.72 -6.24
C PRO A 348 9.08 22.60 -5.25
N ASP A 349 8.89 22.97 -3.98
CA ASP A 349 9.93 22.93 -2.94
C ASP A 349 9.82 21.63 -2.14
N ILE A 350 10.80 20.73 -2.34
CA ILE A 350 10.85 19.43 -1.66
C ILE A 350 11.01 19.55 -0.13
N HIS A 351 11.51 20.68 0.39
CA HIS A 351 11.63 20.90 1.82
C HIS A 351 10.29 20.99 2.54
N MET A 352 9.18 21.18 1.82
CA MET A 352 7.83 21.12 2.37
C MET A 352 7.31 19.69 2.57
N LEU A 353 8.02 18.67 2.10
CA LEU A 353 7.56 17.27 2.19
C LEU A 353 7.16 16.84 3.62
N PRO A 354 7.90 17.21 4.71
CA PRO A 354 7.52 16.84 6.06
C PRO A 354 6.18 17.41 6.54
N GLU A 355 5.71 18.50 5.94
CA GLU A 355 4.42 19.09 6.26
C GLU A 355 3.26 18.40 5.52
N LYS A 356 3.58 17.71 4.42
CA LYS A 356 2.59 17.15 3.49
C LYS A 356 2.53 15.63 3.46
N ALA A 357 3.56 14.94 3.95
CA ALA A 357 3.61 13.49 3.94
C ALA A 357 4.19 12.91 5.23
N VAL A 358 3.70 11.74 5.62
CA VAL A 358 4.31 10.87 6.63
C VAL A 358 4.22 9.43 6.17
N PHE A 359 5.34 8.71 6.23
CA PHE A 359 5.47 7.30 5.90
C PHE A 359 5.49 6.50 7.21
N GLN A 360 4.37 5.85 7.52
CA GLN A 360 4.23 5.00 8.70
C GLN A 360 4.64 3.58 8.34
N MET A 361 5.76 3.14 8.87
CA MET A 361 6.30 1.80 8.67
C MET A 361 5.69 0.83 9.68
N ASN A 362 4.98 -0.18 9.14
CA ASN A 362 4.33 -1.22 9.93
C ASN A 362 5.28 -2.41 10.09
N ASP A 363 5.94 -2.49 11.23
CA ASP A 363 7.05 -3.39 11.55
C ASP A 363 8.36 -3.08 10.76
N THR A 364 9.33 -4.01 10.79
CA THR A 364 10.66 -3.83 10.17
C THR A 364 10.65 -4.02 8.65
N HIS A 365 9.62 -4.63 8.08
CA HIS A 365 9.54 -4.94 6.66
C HIS A 365 9.73 -3.72 5.74
N PRO A 366 9.15 -2.53 6.02
CA PRO A 366 9.33 -1.35 5.18
C PRO A 366 10.47 -0.43 5.65
N THR A 367 11.34 -0.81 6.58
CA THR A 367 12.35 0.11 7.14
C THR A 367 13.39 0.58 6.14
N VAL A 368 13.58 -0.14 5.03
CA VAL A 368 14.40 0.32 3.90
C VAL A 368 13.90 1.66 3.32
N ALA A 369 12.68 2.09 3.66
CA ALA A 369 12.11 3.38 3.27
C ALA A 369 12.95 4.57 3.74
N VAL A 370 13.65 4.47 4.87
CA VAL A 370 14.54 5.53 5.35
C VAL A 370 15.67 5.76 4.36
N ALA A 371 16.35 4.70 3.95
CA ALA A 371 17.46 4.80 2.99
C ALA A 371 16.99 5.11 1.57
N GLU A 372 15.83 4.59 1.16
CA GLU A 372 15.27 4.88 -0.17
C GLU A 372 14.81 6.35 -0.27
N LEU A 373 14.19 6.91 0.76
CA LEU A 373 13.85 8.33 0.78
C LEU A 373 15.10 9.20 0.71
N MET A 374 16.17 8.83 1.46
CA MET A 374 17.47 9.50 1.34
C MET A 374 18.01 9.41 -0.09
N ARG A 375 17.95 8.23 -0.74
CA ARG A 375 18.39 8.07 -2.13
C ARG A 375 17.67 9.03 -3.08
N ILE A 376 16.36 9.09 -2.98
CA ILE A 376 15.56 9.99 -3.84
C ILE A 376 15.95 11.45 -3.59
N LEU A 377 16.08 11.86 -2.33
CA LEU A 377 16.42 13.24 -1.98
C LEU A 377 17.86 13.62 -2.39
N LEU A 378 18.82 12.69 -2.28
CA LEU A 378 20.23 12.93 -2.64
C LEU A 378 20.44 12.84 -4.15
N ASP A 379 19.99 11.73 -4.77
CA ASP A 379 20.39 11.36 -6.12
C ASP A 379 19.45 11.92 -7.20
N GLU A 380 18.16 12.14 -6.89
CA GLU A 380 17.14 12.64 -7.82
C GLU A 380 16.82 14.12 -7.58
N GLU A 381 16.67 14.53 -6.30
CA GLU A 381 16.37 15.93 -5.96
C GLU A 381 17.65 16.78 -5.74
N GLY A 382 18.82 16.15 -5.65
CA GLY A 382 20.12 16.84 -5.59
C GLY A 382 20.38 17.57 -4.27
N LEU A 383 19.75 17.14 -3.17
CA LEU A 383 19.98 17.75 -1.85
C LEU A 383 21.32 17.34 -1.26
N GLU A 384 21.84 18.18 -0.37
CA GLU A 384 22.93 17.80 0.52
C GLU A 384 22.46 16.86 1.62
N TRP A 385 23.38 16.07 2.18
CA TRP A 385 23.06 15.02 3.15
C TRP A 385 22.25 15.50 4.36
N ASP A 386 22.63 16.61 4.95
CA ASP A 386 22.01 17.10 6.19
C ASP A 386 20.58 17.60 5.95
N ASP A 387 20.32 18.20 4.79
CA ASP A 387 18.97 18.62 4.37
C ASP A 387 18.10 17.40 4.09
N ALA A 388 18.61 16.43 3.32
CA ALA A 388 17.92 15.16 3.04
C ALA A 388 17.60 14.39 4.33
N TRP A 389 18.55 14.34 5.27
CA TRP A 389 18.35 13.68 6.56
C TRP A 389 17.31 14.36 7.43
N ASN A 390 17.32 15.71 7.47
CA ASN A 390 16.33 16.50 8.20
C ASN A 390 14.90 16.28 7.66
N ILE A 391 14.74 16.17 6.34
CA ILE A 391 13.44 15.82 5.72
C ILE A 391 13.07 14.39 6.08
N THR A 392 13.95 13.41 5.86
CA THR A 392 13.71 12.00 6.07
C THR A 392 13.25 11.69 7.50
N THR A 393 13.96 12.21 8.49
CA THR A 393 13.63 11.96 9.91
C THR A 393 12.29 12.55 10.34
N LYS A 394 11.79 13.58 9.64
CA LYS A 394 10.46 14.17 9.89
C LYS A 394 9.34 13.49 9.12
N CYS A 395 9.66 12.78 8.05
CA CYS A 395 8.69 12.07 7.22
C CYS A 395 8.46 10.62 7.66
N CYS A 396 9.43 9.97 8.33
CA CYS A 396 9.37 8.57 8.69
C CYS A 396 8.84 8.36 10.11
N ALA A 397 7.90 7.42 10.26
CA ALA A 397 7.40 6.95 11.54
C ALA A 397 7.40 5.41 11.54
N TYR A 398 7.71 4.80 12.68
CA TYR A 398 7.90 3.35 12.80
C TYR A 398 7.14 2.79 13.99
N THR A 399 6.52 1.62 13.79
CA THR A 399 5.92 0.84 14.87
C THR A 399 6.49 -0.57 14.83
N ASN A 400 7.12 -0.99 15.93
CA ASN A 400 7.57 -2.36 16.15
C ASN A 400 6.43 -3.20 16.75
N HIS A 401 6.22 -4.41 16.24
CA HIS A 401 5.18 -5.34 16.68
C HIS A 401 5.75 -6.56 17.44
N THR A 402 7.07 -6.72 17.51
CA THR A 402 7.69 -7.86 18.16
C THR A 402 8.70 -7.43 19.21
N ILE A 403 8.84 -8.25 20.28
CA ILE A 403 9.90 -8.12 21.27
C ILE A 403 10.90 -9.28 21.18
N MET A 404 10.64 -10.28 20.35
CA MET A 404 11.45 -11.47 20.20
C MET A 404 12.61 -11.18 19.23
N ALA A 405 13.84 -11.35 19.71
CA ALA A 405 15.04 -11.03 18.94
C ALA A 405 15.16 -11.81 17.62
N GLU A 406 14.65 -13.04 17.59
CA GLU A 406 14.63 -13.91 16.41
C GLU A 406 13.66 -13.42 15.33
N ALA A 407 12.65 -12.63 15.69
CA ALA A 407 11.68 -12.07 14.76
C ALA A 407 12.12 -10.70 14.19
N LEU A 408 13.21 -10.12 14.70
CA LEU A 408 13.81 -8.92 14.14
C LEU A 408 14.62 -9.28 12.90
N GLU A 409 14.31 -8.66 11.78
CA GLU A 409 14.98 -8.94 10.51
C GLU A 409 16.44 -8.49 10.53
N LYS A 410 17.30 -9.33 9.98
CA LYS A 410 18.72 -9.07 9.79
C LYS A 410 19.14 -9.62 8.43
N TRP A 411 19.89 -8.83 7.69
CA TRP A 411 20.31 -9.18 6.35
C TRP A 411 21.82 -9.36 6.29
N PRO A 412 22.34 -10.48 5.75
CA PRO A 412 23.77 -10.59 5.43
C PRO A 412 24.19 -9.43 4.52
N ILE A 413 25.31 -8.78 4.86
CA ILE A 413 25.83 -7.65 4.06
C ILE A 413 26.01 -8.06 2.60
N GLU A 414 26.49 -9.28 2.34
CA GLU A 414 26.69 -9.80 1.00
C GLU A 414 25.41 -9.77 0.16
N ILE A 415 24.28 -10.19 0.72
CA ILE A 415 22.98 -10.17 0.03
C ILE A 415 22.52 -8.73 -0.14
N PHE A 416 22.55 -7.94 0.93
CA PHE A 416 22.01 -6.58 0.93
C PHE A 416 22.78 -5.67 -0.03
N SER A 417 24.14 -5.68 0.03
CA SER A 417 24.99 -4.82 -0.79
C SER A 417 24.93 -5.22 -2.29
N ARG A 418 24.80 -6.50 -2.60
CA ARG A 418 24.70 -7.00 -3.97
C ARG A 418 23.34 -6.67 -4.60
N LEU A 419 22.24 -6.80 -3.85
CA LEU A 419 20.91 -6.54 -4.36
C LEU A 419 20.56 -5.05 -4.40
N LEU A 420 21.04 -4.27 -3.44
CA LEU A 420 20.71 -2.88 -3.22
C LEU A 420 21.96 -2.02 -3.01
N PRO A 421 22.88 -1.96 -3.99
CA PRO A 421 24.22 -1.39 -3.79
C PRO A 421 24.17 0.10 -3.38
N ARG A 422 23.29 0.91 -3.98
CA ARG A 422 23.18 2.32 -3.60
C ARG A 422 22.55 2.51 -2.23
N ILE A 423 21.52 1.73 -1.91
CA ILE A 423 20.88 1.74 -0.59
C ILE A 423 21.88 1.33 0.49
N TYR A 424 22.70 0.32 0.22
CA TYR A 424 23.75 -0.11 1.17
C TYR A 424 24.75 1.01 1.47
N GLN A 425 25.24 1.75 0.47
CA GLN A 425 26.11 2.91 0.69
C GLN A 425 25.48 3.96 1.61
N ILE A 426 24.17 4.22 1.43
CA ILE A 426 23.45 5.16 2.27
C ILE A 426 23.30 4.62 3.69
N VAL A 427 23.00 3.33 3.85
CA VAL A 427 22.94 2.67 5.18
C VAL A 427 24.29 2.69 5.87
N GLU A 428 25.40 2.47 5.16
CA GLU A 428 26.76 2.59 5.70
C GLU A 428 27.03 3.99 6.24
N GLU A 429 26.68 5.04 5.51
CA GLU A 429 26.88 6.43 5.96
C GLU A 429 25.95 6.77 7.14
N ILE A 430 24.70 6.33 7.14
CA ILE A 430 23.81 6.47 8.30
C ILE A 430 24.44 5.78 9.53
N ASN A 431 24.88 4.54 9.36
CA ASN A 431 25.53 3.78 10.46
C ASN A 431 26.80 4.48 10.97
N ARG A 432 27.66 4.95 10.07
CA ARG A 432 28.89 5.68 10.43
C ARG A 432 28.59 6.91 11.29
N ARG A 433 27.65 7.74 10.87
CA ARG A 433 27.23 8.95 11.62
C ARG A 433 26.62 8.57 12.97
N PHE A 434 25.76 7.56 13.01
CA PHE A 434 25.11 7.10 14.22
C PHE A 434 26.11 6.50 15.24
N VAL A 435 27.08 5.72 14.78
CA VAL A 435 28.16 5.18 15.65
C VAL A 435 28.98 6.30 16.25
N LEU A 436 29.32 7.35 15.49
CA LEU A 436 30.02 8.52 16.01
C LEU A 436 29.20 9.24 17.09
N GLU A 437 27.89 9.40 16.90
CA GLU A 437 27.02 9.97 17.92
C GLU A 437 26.98 9.12 19.20
N ILE A 438 26.89 7.78 19.07
CA ILE A 438 26.94 6.86 20.23
C ILE A 438 28.28 7.00 20.98
N GLN A 439 29.40 7.02 20.26
CA GLN A 439 30.74 7.16 20.85
C GLN A 439 30.93 8.49 21.57
N GLN A 440 30.38 9.59 21.03
CA GLN A 440 30.40 10.90 21.69
C GLN A 440 29.55 10.92 22.96
N LYS A 441 28.36 10.29 22.91
CA LYS A 441 27.43 10.24 24.04
C LYS A 441 27.86 9.28 25.14
N TYR A 442 28.54 8.21 24.76
CA TYR A 442 29.01 7.13 25.67
C TYR A 442 30.51 6.79 25.40
N PRO A 443 31.44 7.70 25.77
CA PRO A 443 32.85 7.48 25.48
C PRO A 443 33.38 6.19 26.11
N GLY A 444 34.05 5.33 25.33
CA GLY A 444 34.67 4.08 25.77
C GLY A 444 33.70 2.90 25.96
N ASP A 445 32.38 3.08 25.74
CA ASP A 445 31.38 2.01 25.86
C ASP A 445 31.19 1.27 24.51
N ASN A 446 32.13 0.39 24.18
CA ASN A 446 32.08 -0.39 22.95
C ASN A 446 30.86 -1.33 22.89
N HIS A 447 30.38 -1.81 24.04
CA HIS A 447 29.18 -2.67 24.08
C HIS A 447 27.92 -1.95 23.60
N LYS A 448 27.79 -0.66 23.90
CA LYS A 448 26.68 0.12 23.34
C LYS A 448 26.80 0.31 21.84
N VAL A 449 28.01 0.54 21.33
CA VAL A 449 28.25 0.63 19.88
C VAL A 449 27.84 -0.68 19.21
N GLU A 450 28.29 -1.84 19.68
CA GLU A 450 27.92 -3.15 19.14
C GLU A 450 26.40 -3.41 19.15
N LYS A 451 25.76 -3.08 20.27
CA LYS A 451 24.33 -3.29 20.45
C LYS A 451 23.46 -2.37 19.60
N MET A 452 23.88 -1.13 19.40
CA MET A 452 23.08 -0.10 18.74
C MET A 452 23.42 0.08 17.26
N ALA A 453 24.60 -0.30 16.81
CA ALA A 453 24.99 -0.18 15.41
C ALA A 453 24.02 -0.88 14.46
N ILE A 454 23.71 -0.23 13.33
CA ILE A 454 22.85 -0.77 12.27
C ILE A 454 23.60 -1.86 11.51
N ILE A 455 24.89 -1.64 11.23
CA ILE A 455 25.76 -2.62 10.60
C ILE A 455 26.70 -3.17 11.66
N TYR A 456 26.60 -4.47 11.93
CA TYR A 456 27.46 -5.16 12.90
C TYR A 456 27.50 -6.66 12.60
N ASP A 457 28.65 -7.27 12.82
CA ASP A 457 28.88 -8.72 12.69
C ASP A 457 28.45 -9.30 11.33
N GLY A 458 28.81 -8.61 10.24
CA GLY A 458 28.50 -9.04 8.88
C GLY A 458 27.01 -8.91 8.48
N GLN A 459 26.22 -8.19 9.28
CA GLN A 459 24.78 -8.04 9.05
C GLN A 459 24.35 -6.57 9.09
N VAL A 460 23.29 -6.27 8.31
CA VAL A 460 22.45 -5.08 8.41
C VAL A 460 21.23 -5.45 9.27
N LYS A 461 20.98 -4.66 10.33
CA LYS A 461 19.92 -4.90 11.32
C LYS A 461 18.71 -4.00 11.06
#